data_4ab135634cc009eee2757ee4ea2d6251
#
_entry.id   4ab135634cc009eee2757ee4ea2d6251
#
_cell.length_a   1.000
_cell.length_b   1.000
_cell.length_c   1.000
_cell.angle_alpha   90.00
_cell.angle_beta   90.00
_cell.angle_gamma   90.00
#
_symmetry.space_group_name_H-M   'P 1'
#
loop_
_entity.id
_entity.type
_entity.pdbx_description
1 polymer ?
#
loop_
_entity_poly.entity_id
_entity_poly.type
_entity_poly.pdbx_seq_one_letter_code
_entity_poly.pdbx_strand_id
1 'polypeptide(L)'
;MINDLMRDSKARMQSTLDVLTEDLLGIRTGRASPALIEKLQVEYYGSPLSLIQVATISVPEARQLMIRPFDNSSLKAIEKAILASDLGLTPSNDGKVIRLNLPPLTEERRRDLVKMVNNRLEDARVAIRNIRRDTIKDLRDFEKEKMISEDELKLAETQLQELTDEMIEQVAVIGKRKEEEIMEF
;
A
#
# COMPACT_ATOMS: atom_id res chain seq x y z
N MET A 1 -27.00 10.81 -17.41
CA MET A 1 -27.49 10.73 -16.01
C MET A 1 -27.14 9.39 -15.37
N ILE A 2 -27.81 8.25 -15.70
CA ILE A 2 -27.44 6.91 -15.15
C ILE A 2 -25.95 6.60 -15.39
N ASN A 3 -25.47 6.74 -16.62
CA ASN A 3 -24.08 6.48 -16.97
C ASN A 3 -23.10 7.36 -16.21
N ASP A 4 -23.45 8.60 -15.90
CA ASP A 4 -22.59 9.50 -15.13
C ASP A 4 -22.54 9.08 -13.67
N LEU A 5 -23.68 8.69 -13.09
CA LEU A 5 -23.77 8.17 -11.73
C LEU A 5 -22.98 6.86 -11.57
N MET A 6 -23.11 5.95 -12.53
CA MET A 6 -22.37 4.69 -12.57
C MET A 6 -20.86 4.92 -12.69
N ARG A 7 -20.46 5.88 -13.54
CA ARG A 7 -19.05 6.26 -13.71
C ARG A 7 -18.49 6.86 -12.42
N ASP A 8 -19.24 7.73 -11.74
CA ASP A 8 -18.85 8.31 -10.46
C ASP A 8 -18.71 7.22 -9.38
N SER A 9 -19.69 6.32 -9.28
CA SER A 9 -19.63 5.20 -8.34
C SER A 9 -18.43 4.31 -8.57
N LYS A 10 -18.12 3.98 -9.84
CA LYS A 10 -16.92 3.22 -10.21
C LYS A 10 -15.63 3.95 -9.79
N ALA A 11 -15.54 5.26 -10.05
CA ALA A 11 -14.39 6.06 -9.67
C ALA A 11 -14.19 6.11 -8.14
N ARG A 12 -15.26 6.26 -7.37
CA ARG A 12 -15.23 6.23 -5.90
C ARG A 12 -14.82 4.87 -5.35
N MET A 13 -15.33 3.77 -5.92
CA MET A 13 -14.94 2.42 -5.54
C MET A 13 -13.47 2.15 -5.89
N GLN A 14 -13.00 2.60 -7.06
CA GLN A 14 -11.60 2.49 -7.45
C GLN A 14 -10.69 3.27 -6.50
N SER A 15 -11.06 4.50 -6.13
CA SER A 15 -10.33 5.28 -5.13
C SER A 15 -10.24 4.56 -3.78
N THR A 16 -11.28 3.81 -3.40
CA THR A 16 -11.23 2.98 -2.19
C THR A 16 -10.18 1.86 -2.30
N LEU A 17 -10.05 1.22 -3.47
CA LEU A 17 -8.99 0.22 -3.71
C LEU A 17 -7.59 0.84 -3.69
N ASP A 18 -7.44 2.03 -4.25
CA ASP A 18 -6.17 2.74 -4.29
C ASP A 18 -5.72 3.11 -2.86
N VAL A 19 -6.62 3.64 -2.04
CA VAL A 19 -6.36 3.92 -0.61
C VAL A 19 -6.02 2.64 0.15
N LEU A 20 -6.76 1.54 -0.07
CA LEU A 20 -6.44 0.26 0.54
C LEU A 20 -5.03 -0.21 0.18
N THR A 21 -4.66 -0.10 -1.10
CA THR A 21 -3.34 -0.51 -1.59
C THR A 21 -2.24 0.32 -0.92
N GLU A 22 -2.43 1.62 -0.81
CA GLU A 22 -1.49 2.53 -0.14
C GLU A 22 -1.38 2.22 1.35
N ASP A 23 -2.49 2.01 2.05
CA ASP A 23 -2.52 1.62 3.46
C ASP A 23 -1.75 0.31 3.70
N LEU A 24 -1.92 -0.68 2.82
CA LEU A 24 -1.22 -1.96 2.93
C LEU A 24 0.28 -1.85 2.63
N LEU A 25 0.71 -0.92 1.78
CA LEU A 25 2.13 -0.63 1.56
C LEU A 25 2.81 -0.13 2.84
N GLY A 26 2.09 0.60 3.69
CA GLY A 26 2.59 1.05 4.99
C GLY A 26 2.81 -0.07 6.01
N ILE A 27 2.24 -1.26 5.80
CA ILE A 27 2.43 -2.42 6.69
C ILE A 27 3.77 -3.09 6.37
N ARG A 28 4.72 -2.99 7.30
CA ARG A 28 6.05 -3.60 7.17
C ARG A 28 5.95 -5.12 7.33
N THR A 29 6.30 -5.85 6.27
CA THR A 29 6.22 -7.32 6.22
C THR A 29 7.53 -8.03 6.53
N GLY A 30 8.57 -7.30 6.92
CA GLY A 30 9.93 -7.84 7.10
C GLY A 30 10.70 -8.02 5.78
N ARG A 31 10.06 -7.77 4.63
CA ARG A 31 10.70 -7.77 3.32
C ARG A 31 11.50 -6.49 3.12
N ALA A 32 12.72 -6.63 2.61
CA ALA A 32 13.55 -5.51 2.26
C ALA A 32 12.93 -4.72 1.09
N SER A 33 12.83 -3.40 1.26
CA SER A 33 12.39 -2.47 0.21
C SER A 33 13.22 -1.20 0.28
N PRO A 34 13.68 -0.65 -0.84
CA PRO A 34 14.38 0.64 -0.88
C PRO A 34 13.58 1.76 -0.19
N ALA A 35 12.25 1.72 -0.27
CA ALA A 35 11.36 2.70 0.37
C ALA A 35 11.56 2.83 1.88
N LEU A 36 12.14 1.82 2.55
CA LEU A 36 12.41 1.85 3.98
C LEU A 36 13.47 2.90 4.35
N ILE A 37 14.41 3.15 3.46
CA ILE A 37 15.62 3.97 3.73
C ILE A 37 15.86 5.08 2.72
N GLU A 38 15.19 5.11 1.57
CA GLU A 38 15.45 6.08 0.49
C GLU A 38 15.34 7.54 0.92
N LYS A 39 14.45 7.84 1.86
CA LYS A 39 14.20 9.19 2.41
C LYS A 39 15.04 9.51 3.64
N LEU A 40 15.88 8.58 4.11
CA LEU A 40 16.74 8.80 5.27
C LEU A 40 17.69 9.96 5.00
N GLN A 41 17.76 10.92 5.92
CA GLN A 41 18.62 12.08 5.78
C GLN A 41 20.06 11.71 6.15
N VAL A 42 20.97 11.94 5.24
CA VAL A 42 22.42 11.73 5.40
C VAL A 42 23.12 13.07 5.32
N GLU A 43 24.01 13.32 6.26
CA GLU A 43 24.84 14.52 6.22
C GLU A 43 25.97 14.34 5.20
N TYR A 44 25.88 15.08 4.10
CA TYR A 44 26.83 15.04 3.01
C TYR A 44 27.45 16.43 2.80
N TYR A 45 28.76 16.55 3.09
CA TYR A 45 29.46 17.83 3.04
C TYR A 45 28.77 19.00 3.75
N GLY A 46 28.19 18.74 4.94
CA GLY A 46 27.51 19.74 5.75
C GLY A 46 26.07 20.07 5.33
N SER A 47 25.52 19.35 4.36
CA SER A 47 24.13 19.48 3.92
C SER A 47 23.37 18.17 4.10
N PRO A 48 22.13 18.19 4.61
CA PRO A 48 21.30 17.00 4.69
C PRO A 48 20.75 16.65 3.30
N LEU A 49 21.05 15.45 2.81
CA LEU A 49 20.52 14.90 1.57
C LEU A 49 19.83 13.57 1.84
N SER A 50 18.81 13.22 1.05
CA SER A 50 18.19 11.91 1.15
C SER A 50 19.16 10.83 0.64
N LEU A 51 19.09 9.63 1.24
CA LEU A 51 20.00 8.53 0.92
C LEU A 51 20.00 8.18 -0.59
N ILE A 52 18.84 8.26 -1.24
CA ILE A 52 18.71 7.99 -2.69
C ILE A 52 19.51 8.98 -3.54
N GLN A 53 19.82 10.18 -3.04
CA GLN A 53 20.61 11.19 -3.74
C GLN A 53 22.12 10.95 -3.62
N VAL A 54 22.57 10.19 -2.64
CA VAL A 54 23.98 9.94 -2.34
C VAL A 54 24.43 8.50 -2.57
N ALA A 55 23.49 7.58 -2.78
CA ALA A 55 23.76 6.16 -2.95
C ALA A 55 22.73 5.45 -3.84
N THR A 56 23.15 4.32 -4.42
CA THR A 56 22.24 3.36 -5.03
C THR A 56 21.79 2.35 -3.98
N ILE A 57 20.48 2.09 -3.92
CA ILE A 57 19.87 1.11 -3.02
C ILE A 57 19.37 -0.07 -3.84
N SER A 58 19.78 -1.27 -3.46
CA SER A 58 19.35 -2.53 -4.11
C SER A 58 18.93 -3.57 -3.09
N VAL A 59 18.18 -4.58 -3.54
CA VAL A 59 17.67 -5.68 -2.72
C VAL A 59 18.23 -6.99 -3.29
N PRO A 60 19.46 -7.40 -2.89
CA PRO A 60 20.06 -8.64 -3.38
C PRO A 60 19.32 -9.88 -2.87
N GLU A 61 18.73 -9.81 -1.68
CA GLU A 61 17.97 -10.89 -1.04
C GLU A 61 16.70 -10.33 -0.38
N ALA A 62 15.72 -11.19 -0.15
CA ALA A 62 14.40 -10.81 0.35
C ALA A 62 14.42 -9.98 1.67
N ARG A 63 15.44 -10.18 2.51
CA ARG A 63 15.63 -9.48 3.80
C ARG A 63 16.93 -8.71 3.89
N GLN A 64 17.54 -8.40 2.76
CA GLN A 64 18.80 -7.65 2.73
C GLN A 64 18.66 -6.42 1.83
N LEU A 65 19.03 -5.27 2.37
CA LEU A 65 19.27 -4.05 1.60
C LEU A 65 20.76 -3.86 1.40
N MET A 66 21.16 -3.46 0.21
CA MET A 66 22.52 -3.10 -0.11
C MET A 66 22.59 -1.65 -0.58
N ILE A 67 23.39 -0.85 0.08
CA ILE A 67 23.60 0.56 -0.19
C ILE A 67 24.99 0.72 -0.75
N ARG A 68 25.08 1.21 -1.98
CA ARG A 68 26.35 1.55 -2.64
C ARG A 68 26.43 3.06 -2.80
N PRO A 69 27.25 3.75 -2.00
CA PRO A 69 27.44 5.20 -2.13
C PRO A 69 28.08 5.54 -3.48
N PHE A 70 27.74 6.70 -4.01
CA PHE A 70 28.40 7.26 -5.19
C PHE A 70 29.82 7.73 -4.87
N ASP A 71 30.02 8.16 -3.61
CA ASP A 71 31.32 8.54 -3.07
C ASP A 71 31.62 7.74 -1.79
N ASN A 72 32.72 7.00 -1.79
CA ASN A 72 33.13 6.18 -0.66
C ASN A 72 33.39 6.99 0.62
N SER A 73 33.66 8.29 0.51
CA SER A 73 33.83 9.16 1.68
C SER A 73 32.54 9.30 2.51
N SER A 74 31.38 9.09 1.89
CA SER A 74 30.06 9.17 2.54
C SER A 74 29.67 7.92 3.32
N LEU A 75 30.42 6.81 3.24
CA LEU A 75 30.11 5.55 3.94
C LEU A 75 29.84 5.74 5.43
N LYS A 76 30.72 6.47 6.11
CA LYS A 76 30.58 6.72 7.57
C LYS A 76 29.36 7.58 7.90
N ALA A 77 29.05 8.56 7.05
CA ALA A 77 27.88 9.41 7.25
C ALA A 77 26.59 8.63 7.05
N ILE A 78 26.54 7.75 6.05
CA ILE A 78 25.40 6.85 5.80
C ILE A 78 25.22 5.88 6.96
N GLU A 79 26.28 5.24 7.42
CA GLU A 79 26.26 4.31 8.56
C GLU A 79 25.75 4.99 9.83
N LYS A 80 26.25 6.20 10.13
CA LYS A 80 25.79 7.01 11.26
C LYS A 80 24.32 7.36 11.16
N ALA A 81 23.84 7.74 9.97
CA ALA A 81 22.44 8.08 9.73
C ALA A 81 21.51 6.86 9.95
N ILE A 82 21.93 5.67 9.53
CA ILE A 82 21.19 4.43 9.74
C ILE A 82 21.10 4.08 11.24
N LEU A 83 22.21 4.17 11.95
CA LEU A 83 22.26 3.90 13.40
C LEU A 83 21.42 4.91 14.21
N ALA A 84 21.36 6.16 13.77
CA ALA A 84 20.56 7.20 14.41
C ALA A 84 19.07 7.13 14.06
N SER A 85 18.68 6.30 13.08
CA SER A 85 17.30 6.15 12.66
C SER A 85 16.51 5.22 13.60
N ASP A 86 15.18 5.39 13.62
CA ASP A 86 14.26 4.52 14.37
C ASP A 86 14.08 3.12 13.75
N LEU A 87 14.86 2.79 12.73
CA LEU A 87 14.73 1.51 12.01
C LEU A 87 15.22 0.31 12.83
N GLY A 88 16.11 0.55 13.82
CA GLY A 88 16.67 -0.52 14.65
C GLY A 88 17.55 -1.53 13.89
N LEU A 89 18.10 -1.09 12.74
CA LEU A 89 18.93 -1.93 11.88
C LEU A 89 20.42 -1.67 12.15
N THR A 90 21.21 -2.73 12.16
CA THR A 90 22.66 -2.63 12.30
C THR A 90 23.32 -2.72 10.92
N PRO A 91 24.00 -1.66 10.45
CA PRO A 91 24.71 -1.69 9.19
C PRO A 91 25.97 -2.54 9.26
N SER A 92 26.27 -3.28 8.20
CA SER A 92 27.53 -3.98 7.98
C SER A 92 28.24 -3.34 6.79
N ASN A 93 29.45 -2.82 7.01
CA ASN A 93 30.25 -2.09 6.04
C ASN A 93 31.49 -2.91 5.62
N ASP A 94 31.66 -3.14 4.33
CA ASP A 94 32.83 -3.83 3.76
C ASP A 94 33.85 -2.87 3.10
N GLY A 95 33.70 -1.56 3.31
CA GLY A 95 34.54 -0.52 2.73
C GLY A 95 34.10 -0.03 1.35
N LYS A 96 33.12 -0.66 0.73
CA LYS A 96 32.56 -0.27 -0.59
C LYS A 96 31.04 -0.17 -0.57
N VAL A 97 30.38 -1.05 0.18
CA VAL A 97 28.92 -1.09 0.30
C VAL A 97 28.53 -1.31 1.75
N ILE A 98 27.33 -0.85 2.09
CA ILE A 98 26.70 -1.11 3.39
C ILE A 98 25.58 -2.10 3.16
N ARG A 99 25.55 -3.17 3.95
CA ARG A 99 24.47 -4.17 3.96
C ARG A 99 23.64 -4.02 5.22
N LEU A 100 22.31 -4.05 5.04
CA LEU A 100 21.34 -4.05 6.12
C LEU A 100 20.56 -5.36 6.08
N ASN A 101 20.67 -6.15 7.12
CA ASN A 101 19.88 -7.38 7.27
C ASN A 101 18.65 -7.07 8.13
N LEU A 102 17.48 -7.34 7.58
CA LEU A 102 16.22 -7.20 8.30
C LEU A 102 15.97 -8.48 9.11
N PRO A 103 15.65 -8.35 10.42
CA PRO A 103 15.33 -9.52 11.23
C PRO A 103 14.06 -10.20 10.73
N PRO A 104 13.93 -11.54 10.84
CA PRO A 104 12.71 -12.23 10.51
C PRO A 104 11.59 -11.82 11.48
N LEU A 105 10.35 -11.77 10.95
CA LEU A 105 9.18 -11.59 11.80
C LEU A 105 8.96 -12.84 12.66
N THR A 106 8.60 -12.63 13.94
CA THR A 106 8.11 -13.72 14.79
C THR A 106 6.74 -14.20 14.29
N GLU A 107 6.39 -15.44 14.61
CA GLU A 107 5.09 -15.99 14.22
C GLU A 107 3.91 -15.20 14.83
N GLU A 108 4.06 -14.76 16.07
CA GLU A 108 3.08 -13.88 16.74
C GLU A 108 2.92 -12.56 15.97
N ARG A 109 4.02 -11.92 15.60
CA ARG A 109 3.97 -10.66 14.84
C ARG A 109 3.33 -10.83 13.46
N ARG A 110 3.59 -11.94 12.78
CA ARG A 110 2.92 -12.26 11.50
C ARG A 110 1.41 -12.36 11.68
N ARG A 111 0.94 -13.05 12.72
CA ARG A 111 -0.50 -13.16 13.02
C ARG A 111 -1.15 -11.81 13.30
N ASP A 112 -0.45 -10.94 14.02
CA ASP A 112 -0.94 -9.58 14.27
C ASP A 112 -1.03 -8.76 13.00
N LEU A 113 -0.03 -8.84 12.12
CA LEU A 113 -0.05 -8.16 10.83
C LEU A 113 -1.19 -8.68 9.94
N VAL A 114 -1.44 -9.99 9.89
CA VAL A 114 -2.58 -10.56 9.16
C VAL A 114 -3.91 -10.03 9.71
N LYS A 115 -4.07 -9.90 11.03
CA LYS A 115 -5.26 -9.27 11.61
C LYS A 115 -5.42 -7.81 11.17
N MET A 116 -4.32 -7.05 11.16
CA MET A 116 -4.34 -5.65 10.68
C MET A 116 -4.77 -5.58 9.21
N VAL A 117 -4.22 -6.45 8.35
CA VAL A 117 -4.62 -6.55 6.94
C VAL A 117 -6.12 -6.83 6.85
N ASN A 118 -6.61 -7.85 7.53
CA ASN A 118 -8.03 -8.23 7.48
C ASN A 118 -8.96 -7.09 7.93
N ASN A 119 -8.59 -6.31 8.94
CA ASN A 119 -9.35 -5.14 9.36
C ASN A 119 -9.40 -4.09 8.23
N ARG A 120 -8.27 -3.80 7.58
CA ARG A 120 -8.24 -2.85 6.44
C ARG A 120 -9.07 -3.34 5.25
N LEU A 121 -9.05 -4.65 4.97
CA LEU A 121 -9.89 -5.24 3.92
C LEU A 121 -11.38 -5.08 4.23
N GLU A 122 -11.79 -5.28 5.48
CA GLU A 122 -13.19 -5.11 5.86
C GLU A 122 -13.61 -3.64 5.81
N ASP A 123 -12.78 -2.70 6.24
CA ASP A 123 -13.04 -1.27 6.09
C ASP A 123 -13.28 -0.90 4.61
N ALA A 124 -12.47 -1.43 3.70
CA ALA A 124 -12.63 -1.21 2.25
C ALA A 124 -13.95 -1.83 1.73
N ARG A 125 -14.31 -3.05 2.17
CA ARG A 125 -15.59 -3.67 1.80
C ARG A 125 -16.78 -2.86 2.29
N VAL A 126 -16.71 -2.34 3.51
CA VAL A 126 -17.74 -1.46 4.08
C VAL A 126 -17.87 -0.18 3.24
N ALA A 127 -16.76 0.45 2.88
CA ALA A 127 -16.78 1.65 2.04
C ALA A 127 -17.42 1.38 0.66
N ILE A 128 -17.06 0.29 0.00
CA ILE A 128 -17.64 -0.12 -1.29
C ILE A 128 -19.15 -0.38 -1.15
N ARG A 129 -19.59 -1.09 -0.10
CA ARG A 129 -21.03 -1.33 0.16
C ARG A 129 -21.78 -0.04 0.45
N ASN A 130 -21.16 0.94 1.10
CA ASN A 130 -21.76 2.24 1.32
C ASN A 130 -21.94 3.01 0.01
N ILE A 131 -20.92 3.05 -0.84
CA ILE A 131 -21.00 3.69 -2.17
C ILE A 131 -22.15 3.06 -2.97
N ARG A 132 -22.27 1.73 -3.00
CA ARG A 132 -23.38 1.05 -3.65
C ARG A 132 -24.73 1.50 -3.09
N ARG A 133 -24.87 1.55 -1.77
CA ARG A 133 -26.13 1.94 -1.11
C ARG A 133 -26.54 3.37 -1.46
N ASP A 134 -25.58 4.28 -1.45
CA ASP A 134 -25.81 5.69 -1.82
C ASP A 134 -26.27 5.79 -3.28
N THR A 135 -25.59 5.10 -4.19
CA THR A 135 -25.94 5.07 -5.62
C THR A 135 -27.33 4.48 -5.88
N ILE A 136 -27.71 3.40 -5.17
CA ILE A 136 -29.07 2.84 -5.27
C ILE A 136 -30.11 3.85 -4.83
N LYS A 137 -29.85 4.59 -3.76
CA LYS A 137 -30.73 5.64 -3.27
C LYS A 137 -30.94 6.71 -4.35
N ASP A 138 -29.87 7.20 -4.96
CA ASP A 138 -29.94 8.22 -6.00
C ASP A 138 -30.73 7.69 -7.25
N LEU A 139 -30.49 6.44 -7.66
CA LEU A 139 -31.23 5.80 -8.75
C LEU A 139 -32.72 5.70 -8.45
N ARG A 140 -33.11 5.36 -7.22
CA ARG A 140 -34.53 5.29 -6.81
C ARG A 140 -35.16 6.66 -6.71
N ASP A 141 -34.42 7.69 -6.35
CA ASP A 141 -34.91 9.05 -6.34
C ASP A 141 -35.15 9.54 -7.78
N PHE A 142 -34.28 9.18 -8.75
CA PHE A 142 -34.55 9.45 -10.20
C PHE A 142 -35.79 8.76 -10.72
N GLU A 143 -36.06 7.52 -10.28
CA GLU A 143 -37.27 6.81 -10.68
C GLU A 143 -38.53 7.47 -10.09
N LYS A 144 -38.53 7.85 -8.82
CA LYS A 144 -39.63 8.57 -8.16
C LYS A 144 -39.96 9.90 -8.84
N GLU A 145 -38.91 10.61 -9.29
CA GLU A 145 -39.04 11.86 -10.05
C GLU A 145 -39.41 11.63 -11.52
N LYS A 146 -39.62 10.37 -11.92
CA LYS A 146 -39.94 9.95 -13.29
C LYS A 146 -38.90 10.36 -14.34
N MET A 147 -37.62 10.50 -13.88
CA MET A 147 -36.51 10.80 -14.78
C MET A 147 -35.98 9.55 -15.47
N ILE A 148 -36.21 8.37 -14.89
CA ILE A 148 -35.91 7.05 -15.44
C ILE A 148 -37.11 6.13 -15.24
N SER A 149 -37.22 5.08 -16.08
CA SER A 149 -38.24 4.05 -15.96
C SER A 149 -37.86 2.98 -14.92
N GLU A 150 -38.84 2.20 -14.46
CA GLU A 150 -38.61 1.06 -13.55
C GLU A 150 -37.67 0.01 -14.16
N ASP A 151 -37.75 -0.23 -15.49
CA ASP A 151 -36.86 -1.18 -16.17
C ASP A 151 -35.41 -0.67 -16.23
N GLU A 152 -35.24 0.64 -16.48
CA GLU A 152 -33.91 1.27 -16.41
C GLU A 152 -33.31 1.21 -14.98
N LEU A 153 -34.16 1.41 -13.96
CA LEU A 153 -33.73 1.26 -12.57
C LEU A 153 -33.24 -0.17 -12.29
N LYS A 154 -34.02 -1.19 -12.67
CA LYS A 154 -33.64 -2.60 -12.46
C LYS A 154 -32.34 -2.96 -13.18
N LEU A 155 -32.18 -2.48 -14.42
CA LEU A 155 -30.93 -2.71 -15.15
C LEU A 155 -29.75 -2.05 -14.48
N ALA A 156 -29.88 -0.80 -14.03
CA ALA A 156 -28.82 -0.08 -13.34
C ALA A 156 -28.46 -0.71 -11.99
N GLU A 157 -29.47 -1.17 -11.21
CA GLU A 157 -29.22 -1.91 -9.96
C GLU A 157 -28.44 -3.21 -10.20
N THR A 158 -28.73 -3.94 -11.29
CA THR A 158 -28.01 -5.16 -11.68
C THR A 158 -26.56 -4.85 -12.04
N GLN A 159 -26.33 -3.85 -12.90
CA GLN A 159 -24.98 -3.43 -13.31
C GLN A 159 -24.17 -2.92 -12.12
N LEU A 160 -24.80 -2.21 -11.19
CA LEU A 160 -24.15 -1.72 -9.97
C LEU A 160 -23.77 -2.88 -9.04
N GLN A 161 -24.60 -3.94 -8.96
CA GLN A 161 -24.28 -5.13 -8.20
C GLN A 161 -23.09 -5.87 -8.80
N GLU A 162 -23.05 -6.06 -10.11
CA GLU A 162 -21.91 -6.67 -10.81
C GLU A 162 -20.62 -5.89 -10.58
N LEU A 163 -20.67 -4.56 -10.69
CA LEU A 163 -19.53 -3.68 -10.38
C LEU A 163 -19.08 -3.82 -8.93
N THR A 164 -20.03 -3.88 -7.99
CA THR A 164 -19.72 -4.04 -6.56
C THR A 164 -19.01 -5.36 -6.28
N ASP A 165 -19.50 -6.45 -6.88
CA ASP A 165 -18.94 -7.78 -6.72
C ASP A 165 -17.52 -7.86 -7.28
N GLU A 166 -17.27 -7.25 -8.45
CA GLU A 166 -15.95 -7.11 -9.04
C GLU A 166 -14.97 -6.38 -8.10
N MET A 167 -15.41 -5.25 -7.53
CA MET A 167 -14.57 -4.46 -6.62
C MET A 167 -14.28 -5.19 -5.30
N ILE A 168 -15.24 -5.94 -4.76
CA ILE A 168 -15.04 -6.78 -3.55
C ILE A 168 -14.08 -7.93 -3.85
N GLU A 169 -14.14 -8.52 -5.04
CA GLU A 169 -13.16 -9.54 -5.44
C GLU A 169 -11.76 -8.96 -5.55
N GLN A 170 -11.60 -7.75 -6.09
CA GLN A 170 -10.31 -7.07 -6.12
C GLN A 170 -9.76 -6.80 -4.71
N VAL A 171 -10.60 -6.44 -3.74
CA VAL A 171 -10.20 -6.34 -2.32
C VAL A 171 -9.64 -7.67 -1.83
N ALA A 172 -10.29 -8.79 -2.13
CA ALA A 172 -9.82 -10.12 -1.73
C ALA A 172 -8.48 -10.48 -2.36
N VAL A 173 -8.28 -10.18 -3.65
CA VAL A 173 -7.01 -10.41 -4.37
C VAL A 173 -5.88 -9.59 -3.76
N ILE A 174 -6.11 -8.31 -3.47
CA ILE A 174 -5.13 -7.42 -2.82
C ILE A 174 -4.75 -7.98 -1.44
N GLY A 175 -5.76 -8.39 -0.66
CA GLY A 175 -5.56 -8.96 0.68
C GLY A 175 -4.76 -10.26 0.65
N LYS A 176 -5.11 -11.18 -0.22
CA LYS A 176 -4.41 -12.46 -0.37
C LYS A 176 -2.94 -12.26 -0.71
N ARG A 177 -2.64 -11.37 -1.66
CA ARG A 177 -1.26 -11.04 -2.03
C ARG A 177 -0.46 -10.50 -0.84
N LYS A 178 -1.07 -9.65 -0.01
CA LYS A 178 -0.41 -9.10 1.19
C LYS A 178 -0.22 -10.14 2.28
N GLU A 179 -1.18 -11.03 2.48
CA GLU A 179 -1.05 -12.16 3.43
C GLU A 179 0.06 -13.12 3.01
N GLU A 180 0.14 -13.47 1.74
CA GLU A 180 1.22 -14.30 1.18
C GLU A 180 2.58 -13.63 1.44
N GLU A 181 2.71 -12.32 1.18
CA GLU A 181 3.93 -11.55 1.46
C GLU A 181 4.33 -11.60 2.94
N ILE A 182 3.37 -11.55 3.88
CA ILE A 182 3.64 -11.64 5.33
C ILE A 182 4.07 -13.06 5.72
N MET A 183 3.50 -14.08 5.10
CA MET A 183 3.71 -15.47 5.50
C MET A 183 4.93 -16.14 4.84
N GLU A 184 5.37 -15.64 3.67
CA GLU A 184 6.53 -16.20 2.94
C GLU A 184 7.89 -15.97 3.63
N PHE A 185 7.99 -15.03 4.58
CA PHE A 185 9.26 -14.60 5.23
C PHE A 185 9.17 -14.68 6.77
#